data_8b8ed48ebc1bbdee4589de390aca2a32
#
_entry.id   8b8ed48ebc1bbdee4589de390aca2a32
#
_cell.length_a   1.000
_cell.length_b   1.000
_cell.length_c   1.000
_cell.angle_alpha   90.00
_cell.angle_beta   90.00
_cell.angle_gamma   90.00
#
_symmetry.space_group_name_H-M   'P 1'
#
loop_
_entity.id
_entity.type
_entity.pdbx_description
1 polymer ?
#
loop_
_entity_poly.entity_id
_entity_poly.type
_entity_poly.pdbx_seq_one_letter_code
_entity_poly.pdbx_strand_id
1 'polypeptide(L)'
;MPSTRFMVFCCVAFAAPAANRLWSATTAEQSIKRVATLRAARAAHTATPLPSGDILLVGGMTESGGSLASVERFDPRDNSIHEVSPLATPREAHTATLLPDGRVVVAGGYNGAYLKSIEVFDPSTNRFRAAGSLVEPRSGQTATLLPDGRILFAGGVGTGWTFLRSAELYDPATGRSEEVGSMSVPRESHTATLLRGGQVLIVGGHRGRRQDMEVYSSAEIFSPQSRRFRPAGTLGTARHKHDAVELADGRVLVIGGADRSDRVYYRTTEIYDPRTGQFERGPSMASARYKIAGTTIVLPDGRVLVTSGAKTAELLDAAQGQFRAVRGGLPAALRFAAVASLRGGDVVITGGYDDANHTSTGVWRFEYR
;
A
#
# COMPACT_ATOMS: atom_id res chain seq x y z
N MET A 1 67.97 9.22 -51.48
CA MET A 1 67.95 8.93 -50.03
C MET A 1 67.72 10.25 -49.32
N PRO A 2 66.59 10.37 -48.64
CA PRO A 2 66.58 11.07 -47.39
C PRO A 2 65.79 10.31 -46.32
N SER A 3 66.29 10.41 -45.12
CA SER A 3 65.90 9.76 -43.88
C SER A 3 64.60 10.28 -43.31
N THR A 4 63.64 9.37 -43.02
CA THR A 4 62.39 9.66 -42.36
C THR A 4 62.59 9.58 -40.83
N ARG A 5 62.45 10.67 -40.13
CA ARG A 5 62.42 10.72 -38.67
C ARG A 5 60.99 10.40 -38.18
N PHE A 6 60.83 9.33 -37.40
CA PHE A 6 59.62 9.04 -36.62
C PHE A 6 59.60 9.94 -35.40
N MET A 7 58.52 10.70 -35.28
CA MET A 7 58.22 11.52 -34.12
C MET A 7 57.24 10.74 -33.25
N VAL A 8 57.68 10.26 -32.09
CA VAL A 8 56.85 9.59 -31.07
C VAL A 8 56.12 10.65 -30.30
N PHE A 9 54.79 10.71 -30.46
CA PHE A 9 53.92 11.52 -29.58
C PHE A 9 53.59 10.70 -28.34
N CYS A 10 54.10 11.15 -27.20
CA CYS A 10 53.77 10.64 -25.89
C CYS A 10 52.44 11.26 -25.46
N CYS A 11 51.32 10.49 -25.55
CA CYS A 11 50.05 10.93 -24.97
C CYS A 11 50.09 10.77 -23.45
N VAL A 12 50.26 11.87 -22.74
CA VAL A 12 50.05 11.91 -21.31
C VAL A 12 48.54 11.99 -21.08
N ALA A 13 47.96 10.85 -20.67
CA ALA A 13 46.57 10.82 -20.20
C ALA A 13 46.48 11.49 -18.84
N PHE A 14 45.93 12.67 -18.78
CA PHE A 14 45.45 13.26 -17.50
C PHE A 14 44.24 12.49 -17.03
N ALA A 15 44.42 11.62 -16.05
CA ALA A 15 43.33 11.06 -15.28
C ALA A 15 42.73 12.18 -14.43
N ALA A 16 41.54 12.64 -14.79
CA ALA A 16 40.75 13.49 -13.93
C ALA A 16 40.41 12.69 -12.65
N PRO A 17 40.58 13.23 -11.45
CA PRO A 17 40.16 12.54 -10.25
C PRO A 17 38.64 12.42 -10.28
N ALA A 18 38.15 11.18 -10.20
CA ALA A 18 36.75 10.89 -9.90
C ALA A 18 36.40 11.65 -8.61
N ALA A 19 35.64 12.71 -8.73
CA ALA A 19 35.07 13.40 -7.58
C ALA A 19 34.13 12.41 -6.89
N ASN A 20 34.67 11.68 -5.91
CA ASN A 20 33.88 11.11 -4.83
C ASN A 20 33.13 12.29 -4.20
N ARG A 21 31.93 12.58 -4.66
CA ARG A 21 30.99 13.38 -3.92
C ARG A 21 30.67 12.61 -2.65
N LEU A 22 31.51 12.76 -1.65
CA LEU A 22 31.18 12.49 -0.28
C LEU A 22 29.89 13.25 0.00
N TRP A 23 28.86 12.51 0.22
CA TRP A 23 27.55 12.97 0.66
C TRP A 23 27.68 13.45 2.12
N SER A 24 28.38 14.58 2.31
CA SER A 24 28.43 15.36 3.55
C SER A 24 27.55 16.61 3.39
N ALA A 25 26.34 16.44 2.87
CA ALA A 25 25.28 17.33 3.26
C ALA A 25 24.85 16.86 4.65
N THR A 26 24.87 17.71 5.64
CA THR A 26 24.08 17.60 6.86
C THR A 26 22.63 17.46 6.47
N THR A 27 22.23 16.25 6.06
CA THR A 27 20.83 15.88 5.86
C THR A 27 20.23 15.98 7.24
N ALA A 28 19.35 16.96 7.42
CA ALA A 28 18.47 16.97 8.58
C ALA A 28 17.91 15.56 8.68
N GLU A 29 18.22 14.88 9.79
CA GLU A 29 18.04 13.43 9.88
C GLU A 29 16.58 13.10 9.79
N GLN A 30 16.21 12.38 8.73
CA GLN A 30 14.85 11.88 8.53
C GLN A 30 14.42 11.05 9.73
N SER A 31 13.33 11.42 10.37
CA SER A 31 12.88 10.77 11.59
C SER A 31 11.36 10.63 11.63
N ILE A 32 10.90 9.61 12.37
CA ILE A 32 9.49 9.44 12.71
C ILE A 32 9.26 9.95 14.11
N LYS A 33 8.26 10.83 14.26
CA LYS A 33 7.85 11.41 15.54
C LYS A 33 6.34 11.29 15.71
N ARG A 34 5.87 11.10 16.94
CA ARG A 34 4.45 11.22 17.27
C ARG A 34 4.05 12.70 17.22
N VAL A 35 2.97 13.01 16.50
CA VAL A 35 2.52 14.40 16.26
C VAL A 35 1.11 14.66 16.77
N ALA A 36 0.26 13.61 16.88
CA ALA A 36 -1.13 13.77 17.34
C ALA A 36 -1.66 12.49 18.00
N THR A 37 -2.88 12.60 18.49
CA THR A 37 -3.64 11.50 19.10
C THR A 37 -5.04 11.49 18.52
N LEU A 38 -5.46 10.36 17.92
CA LEU A 38 -6.82 10.12 17.43
C LEU A 38 -7.81 10.11 18.60
N ARG A 39 -9.05 10.48 18.34
CA ARG A 39 -10.14 10.39 19.34
C ARG A 39 -10.56 8.95 19.59
N ALA A 40 -10.48 8.09 18.56
CA ALA A 40 -10.74 6.66 18.68
C ALA A 40 -9.51 5.83 18.30
N ALA A 41 -9.12 4.88 19.15
CA ALA A 41 -8.14 3.88 18.82
C ALA A 41 -8.68 2.98 17.69
N ARG A 42 -7.88 2.73 16.67
CA ARG A 42 -8.33 2.02 15.48
C ARG A 42 -7.23 1.23 14.76
N ALA A 43 -7.61 0.10 14.18
CA ALA A 43 -6.78 -0.66 13.25
C ALA A 43 -7.63 -1.09 12.04
N ALA A 44 -7.02 -1.54 10.96
CA ALA A 44 -7.73 -1.92 9.72
C ALA A 44 -8.71 -0.84 9.21
N HIS A 45 -8.38 0.41 9.50
CA HIS A 45 -9.02 1.62 8.98
C HIS A 45 -8.30 2.08 7.71
N THR A 46 -8.83 3.10 7.04
CA THR A 46 -8.18 3.71 5.88
C THR A 46 -7.72 5.14 6.18
N ALA A 47 -6.63 5.56 5.55
CA ALA A 47 -6.10 6.92 5.58
C ALA A 47 -5.97 7.43 4.15
N THR A 48 -6.79 8.41 3.78
CA THR A 48 -6.86 8.92 2.40
C THR A 48 -6.46 10.40 2.38
N PRO A 49 -5.39 10.79 1.66
CA PRO A 49 -5.03 12.18 1.52
C PRO A 49 -6.08 12.91 0.66
N LEU A 50 -6.59 14.03 1.16
CA LEU A 50 -7.57 14.88 0.47
C LEU A 50 -6.87 15.97 -0.36
N PRO A 51 -7.55 16.54 -1.37
CA PRO A 51 -7.01 17.67 -2.14
C PRO A 51 -6.66 18.90 -1.29
N SER A 52 -7.33 19.10 -0.13
CA SER A 52 -7.01 20.15 0.86
C SER A 52 -5.63 19.99 1.51
N GLY A 53 -5.03 18.79 1.43
CA GLY A 53 -3.82 18.39 2.14
C GLY A 53 -4.08 17.67 3.46
N ASP A 54 -5.32 17.61 3.93
CA ASP A 54 -5.72 16.87 5.12
C ASP A 54 -5.77 15.36 4.82
N ILE A 55 -5.80 14.52 5.86
CA ILE A 55 -5.97 13.09 5.73
C ILE A 55 -7.32 12.68 6.34
N LEU A 56 -8.14 12.00 5.54
CA LEU A 56 -9.41 11.41 5.98
C LEU A 56 -9.15 10.01 6.54
N LEU A 57 -9.51 9.79 7.81
CA LEU A 57 -9.36 8.53 8.54
C LEU A 57 -10.74 7.91 8.74
N VAL A 58 -10.99 6.75 8.11
CA VAL A 58 -12.34 6.18 8.04
C VAL A 58 -12.40 4.83 8.72
N GLY A 59 -13.38 4.65 9.61
CA GLY A 59 -13.74 3.36 10.19
C GLY A 59 -12.62 2.67 10.95
N GLY A 60 -12.55 1.35 10.79
CA GLY A 60 -11.58 0.47 11.45
C GLY A 60 -12.20 -0.35 12.58
N MET A 61 -11.37 -1.17 13.22
CA MET A 61 -11.73 -2.00 14.37
C MET A 61 -11.19 -1.43 15.68
N THR A 62 -11.95 -1.63 16.75
CA THR A 62 -11.53 -1.37 18.12
C THR A 62 -10.80 -2.57 18.72
N GLU A 63 -10.18 -2.38 19.89
CA GLU A 63 -9.54 -3.47 20.65
C GLU A 63 -10.53 -4.59 21.03
N SER A 64 -11.79 -4.25 21.31
CA SER A 64 -12.86 -5.22 21.61
C SER A 64 -13.41 -5.94 20.38
N GLY A 65 -12.88 -5.66 19.17
CA GLY A 65 -13.34 -6.29 17.92
C GLY A 65 -14.60 -5.64 17.32
N GLY A 66 -15.05 -4.50 17.83
CA GLY A 66 -16.16 -3.74 17.24
C GLY A 66 -15.70 -2.88 16.07
N SER A 67 -16.53 -2.77 15.03
CA SER A 67 -16.25 -1.92 13.88
C SER A 67 -16.71 -0.48 14.11
N LEU A 68 -15.94 0.49 13.63
CA LEU A 68 -16.19 1.92 13.81
C LEU A 68 -16.97 2.52 12.64
N ALA A 69 -17.95 3.37 12.96
CA ALA A 69 -18.54 4.32 11.99
C ALA A 69 -17.83 5.68 12.03
N SER A 70 -17.03 5.94 13.07
CA SER A 70 -16.40 7.24 13.27
C SER A 70 -15.39 7.55 12.17
N VAL A 71 -15.37 8.82 11.78
CA VAL A 71 -14.46 9.38 10.77
C VAL A 71 -13.77 10.59 11.38
N GLU A 72 -12.48 10.66 11.21
CA GLU A 72 -11.65 11.76 11.69
C GLU A 72 -10.86 12.35 10.51
N ARG A 73 -10.54 13.63 10.61
CA ARG A 73 -9.67 14.33 9.65
C ARG A 73 -8.46 14.86 10.39
N PHE A 74 -7.27 14.46 9.95
CA PHE A 74 -6.00 14.99 10.44
C PHE A 74 -5.58 16.17 9.57
N ASP A 75 -5.34 17.31 10.19
CA ASP A 75 -4.74 18.48 9.54
C ASP A 75 -3.22 18.49 9.81
N PRO A 76 -2.36 18.29 8.79
CA PRO A 76 -0.91 18.25 8.98
C PRO A 76 -0.26 19.62 9.18
N ARG A 77 -1.00 20.72 9.03
CA ARG A 77 -0.47 22.10 9.19
C ARG A 77 -0.27 22.45 10.66
N ASP A 78 -1.18 21.99 11.52
CA ASP A 78 -1.16 22.22 12.95
C ASP A 78 -1.23 20.93 13.80
N ASN A 79 -1.26 19.76 13.13
CA ASN A 79 -1.41 18.44 13.71
C ASN A 79 -2.73 18.23 14.48
N SER A 80 -3.78 18.97 14.14
CA SER A 80 -5.09 18.83 14.79
C SER A 80 -5.90 17.67 14.23
N ILE A 81 -6.82 17.15 15.07
CA ILE A 81 -7.79 16.12 14.71
C ILE A 81 -9.20 16.71 14.79
N HIS A 82 -9.93 16.63 13.70
CA HIS A 82 -11.32 17.07 13.58
C HIS A 82 -12.26 15.89 13.37
N GLU A 83 -13.41 15.93 13.98
CA GLU A 83 -14.49 15.00 13.69
C GLU A 83 -15.15 15.33 12.35
N VAL A 84 -15.54 14.28 11.65
CA VAL A 84 -16.28 14.34 10.38
C VAL A 84 -17.59 13.58 10.57
N SER A 85 -18.59 13.86 9.76
CA SER A 85 -19.82 13.06 9.73
C SER A 85 -19.49 11.57 9.66
N PRO A 86 -20.07 10.72 10.52
CA PRO A 86 -19.78 9.30 10.51
C PRO A 86 -20.31 8.62 9.25
N LEU A 87 -19.83 7.42 9.00
CA LEU A 87 -20.41 6.48 8.05
C LEU A 87 -21.84 6.10 8.53
N ALA A 88 -22.74 5.84 7.59
CA ALA A 88 -24.02 5.22 7.90
C ALA A 88 -23.88 3.77 8.39
N THR A 89 -22.84 3.07 7.91
CA THR A 89 -22.55 1.69 8.26
C THR A 89 -21.14 1.57 8.84
N PRO A 90 -20.98 1.16 10.13
CA PRO A 90 -19.65 0.87 10.68
C PRO A 90 -18.93 -0.17 9.84
N ARG A 91 -17.62 -0.05 9.70
CA ARG A 91 -16.83 -1.01 8.91
C ARG A 91 -15.35 -1.04 9.22
N GLU A 92 -14.76 -2.20 9.11
CA GLU A 92 -13.32 -2.46 9.13
C GLU A 92 -12.91 -3.23 7.87
N ALA A 93 -11.62 -3.30 7.56
CA ALA A 93 -11.08 -4.00 6.39
C ALA A 93 -11.84 -3.68 5.08
N HIS A 94 -12.34 -2.45 5.00
CA HIS A 94 -12.93 -1.84 3.81
C HIS A 94 -11.85 -1.17 2.97
N THR A 95 -12.22 -0.68 1.81
CA THR A 95 -11.34 0.15 0.97
C THR A 95 -11.84 1.59 0.91
N ALA A 96 -10.90 2.54 0.77
CA ALA A 96 -11.19 3.95 0.51
C ALA A 96 -10.36 4.40 -0.70
N THR A 97 -11.02 4.92 -1.72
CA THR A 97 -10.41 5.32 -2.99
C THR A 97 -10.70 6.79 -3.26
N LEU A 98 -9.64 7.60 -3.34
CA LEU A 98 -9.76 9.00 -3.76
C LEU A 98 -10.05 9.08 -5.25
N LEU A 99 -11.09 9.81 -5.62
CA LEU A 99 -11.45 10.10 -7.00
C LEU A 99 -10.74 11.38 -7.51
N PRO A 100 -10.61 11.55 -8.83
CA PRO A 100 -10.01 12.75 -9.42
C PRO A 100 -10.73 14.05 -9.06
N ASP A 101 -12.02 13.99 -8.76
CA ASP A 101 -12.83 15.13 -8.32
C ASP A 101 -12.73 15.45 -6.82
N GLY A 102 -11.90 14.70 -6.09
CA GLY A 102 -11.64 14.89 -4.66
C GLY A 102 -12.58 14.14 -3.72
N ARG A 103 -13.61 13.48 -4.22
CA ARG A 103 -14.48 12.60 -3.42
C ARG A 103 -13.75 11.32 -3.04
N VAL A 104 -14.20 10.65 -1.95
CA VAL A 104 -13.61 9.37 -1.51
C VAL A 104 -14.69 8.30 -1.50
N VAL A 105 -14.48 7.23 -2.28
CA VAL A 105 -15.35 6.05 -2.32
C VAL A 105 -14.93 5.08 -1.24
N VAL A 106 -15.83 4.75 -0.31
CA VAL A 106 -15.64 3.78 0.77
C VAL A 106 -16.52 2.56 0.50
N ALA A 107 -15.91 1.39 0.32
CA ALA A 107 -16.62 0.22 -0.18
C ALA A 107 -16.32 -1.07 0.58
N GLY A 108 -17.36 -1.89 0.78
CA GLY A 108 -17.22 -3.20 1.41
C GLY A 108 -16.82 -3.13 2.89
N GLY A 109 -16.10 -4.15 3.34
CA GLY A 109 -15.65 -4.29 4.72
C GLY A 109 -16.50 -5.27 5.53
N TYR A 110 -16.30 -5.24 6.85
CA TYR A 110 -16.93 -6.14 7.80
C TYR A 110 -17.40 -5.37 9.05
N ASN A 111 -18.53 -5.77 9.62
CA ASN A 111 -19.06 -5.26 10.90
C ASN A 111 -19.87 -6.32 11.68
N GLY A 112 -19.49 -7.58 11.61
CA GLY A 112 -20.28 -8.72 12.03
C GLY A 112 -20.93 -9.41 10.82
N ALA A 113 -21.09 -8.68 9.70
CA ALA A 113 -21.49 -9.19 8.41
C ALA A 113 -20.56 -8.64 7.30
N TYR A 114 -20.41 -9.35 6.21
CA TYR A 114 -19.70 -8.86 5.04
C TYR A 114 -20.56 -7.83 4.31
N LEU A 115 -19.95 -6.70 3.98
CA LEU A 115 -20.67 -5.55 3.43
C LEU A 115 -20.54 -5.46 1.91
N LYS A 116 -21.63 -5.09 1.25
CA LYS A 116 -21.63 -4.69 -0.16
C LYS A 116 -21.91 -3.21 -0.35
N SER A 117 -22.29 -2.47 0.70
CA SER A 117 -22.62 -1.05 0.60
C SER A 117 -21.40 -0.21 0.23
N ILE A 118 -21.66 0.82 -0.59
CA ILE A 118 -20.71 1.85 -0.99
C ILE A 118 -21.23 3.18 -0.46
N GLU A 119 -20.36 3.91 0.24
CA GLU A 119 -20.59 5.29 0.67
C GLU A 119 -19.55 6.20 0.04
N VAL A 120 -19.93 7.41 -0.33
CA VAL A 120 -19.01 8.42 -0.89
C VAL A 120 -18.96 9.61 0.04
N PHE A 121 -17.76 9.97 0.44
CA PHE A 121 -17.45 11.19 1.15
C PHE A 121 -17.29 12.35 0.15
N ASP A 122 -17.96 13.45 0.41
CA ASP A 122 -17.83 14.70 -0.31
C ASP A 122 -17.12 15.73 0.57
N PRO A 123 -15.87 16.12 0.25
CA PRO A 123 -15.10 17.06 1.06
C PRO A 123 -15.68 18.48 1.07
N SER A 124 -16.51 18.85 0.07
CA SER A 124 -17.14 20.18 0.02
C SER A 124 -18.27 20.33 1.05
N THR A 125 -18.98 19.24 1.32
CA THR A 125 -20.07 19.20 2.30
C THR A 125 -19.67 18.57 3.63
N ASN A 126 -18.50 17.94 3.68
CA ASN A 126 -17.97 17.16 4.81
C ASN A 126 -18.92 16.02 5.24
N ARG A 127 -19.62 15.39 4.28
CA ARG A 127 -20.65 14.36 4.52
C ARG A 127 -20.47 13.14 3.65
N PHE A 128 -20.97 12.01 4.18
CA PHE A 128 -21.15 10.77 3.43
C PHE A 128 -22.55 10.66 2.84
N ARG A 129 -22.65 10.00 1.70
CA ARG A 129 -23.92 9.59 1.11
C ARG A 129 -23.81 8.18 0.54
N ALA A 130 -24.92 7.45 0.49
CA ALA A 130 -24.98 6.18 -0.20
C ALA A 130 -24.69 6.38 -1.71
N ALA A 131 -23.92 5.47 -2.30
CA ALA A 131 -23.45 5.58 -3.68
C ALA A 131 -23.48 4.25 -4.43
N GLY A 132 -24.44 3.38 -4.11
CA GLY A 132 -24.61 2.09 -4.74
C GLY A 132 -24.13 0.92 -3.87
N SER A 133 -23.86 -0.18 -4.54
CA SER A 133 -23.43 -1.44 -3.88
C SER A 133 -22.51 -2.22 -4.78
N LEU A 134 -21.60 -2.97 -4.18
CA LEU A 134 -20.90 -4.07 -4.82
C LEU A 134 -21.88 -5.16 -5.24
N VAL A 135 -21.53 -5.96 -6.23
CA VAL A 135 -22.31 -7.12 -6.65
C VAL A 135 -22.30 -8.17 -5.52
N GLU A 136 -21.09 -8.48 -5.02
CA GLU A 136 -20.90 -9.38 -3.89
C GLU A 136 -20.40 -8.64 -2.64
N PRO A 137 -20.93 -8.98 -1.45
CA PRO A 137 -20.37 -8.46 -0.21
C PRO A 137 -18.94 -9.00 -0.03
N ARG A 138 -18.00 -8.11 0.33
CA ARG A 138 -16.60 -8.46 0.47
C ARG A 138 -15.87 -7.63 1.51
N SER A 139 -14.90 -8.24 2.19
CA SER A 139 -13.96 -7.63 3.13
C SER A 139 -12.55 -8.08 2.79
N GLY A 140 -11.53 -7.26 3.07
CA GLY A 140 -10.15 -7.59 2.71
C GLY A 140 -9.88 -7.69 1.20
N GLN A 141 -10.79 -7.11 0.41
CA GLN A 141 -10.61 -6.95 -1.04
C GLN A 141 -9.57 -5.85 -1.31
N THR A 142 -9.05 -5.84 -2.53
CA THR A 142 -8.31 -4.68 -3.06
C THR A 142 -9.23 -3.77 -3.86
N ALA A 143 -8.88 -2.47 -3.93
CA ALA A 143 -9.53 -1.47 -4.75
C ALA A 143 -8.48 -0.69 -5.54
N THR A 144 -8.62 -0.65 -6.85
CA THR A 144 -7.70 0.06 -7.74
C THR A 144 -8.45 1.01 -8.64
N LEU A 145 -8.18 2.31 -8.51
CA LEU A 145 -8.71 3.31 -9.44
C LEU A 145 -8.02 3.16 -10.79
N LEU A 146 -8.79 2.92 -11.81
CA LEU A 146 -8.33 2.75 -13.20
C LEU A 146 -8.22 4.11 -13.92
N PRO A 147 -7.43 4.20 -15.01
CA PRO A 147 -7.28 5.45 -15.77
C PRO A 147 -8.58 5.98 -16.37
N ASP A 148 -9.60 5.13 -16.56
CA ASP A 148 -10.93 5.52 -17.05
C ASP A 148 -11.88 6.02 -15.94
N GLY A 149 -11.40 6.12 -14.69
CA GLY A 149 -12.15 6.61 -13.54
C GLY A 149 -12.98 5.55 -12.82
N ARG A 150 -13.06 4.31 -13.32
CA ARG A 150 -13.71 3.19 -12.63
C ARG A 150 -12.79 2.60 -11.56
N ILE A 151 -13.37 1.91 -10.59
CA ILE A 151 -12.63 1.23 -9.52
C ILE A 151 -12.76 -0.29 -9.74
N LEU A 152 -11.63 -0.98 -9.85
CA LEU A 152 -11.57 -2.44 -9.82
C LEU A 152 -11.55 -2.91 -8.37
N PHE A 153 -12.55 -3.69 -7.96
CA PHE A 153 -12.54 -4.46 -6.72
C PHE A 153 -12.22 -5.91 -7.04
N ALA A 154 -11.25 -6.49 -6.33
CA ALA A 154 -10.82 -7.86 -6.60
C ALA A 154 -10.66 -8.67 -5.31
N GLY A 155 -11.15 -9.91 -5.32
CA GLY A 155 -10.97 -10.88 -4.23
C GLY A 155 -11.61 -10.48 -2.92
N GLY A 156 -10.95 -10.87 -1.83
CA GLY A 156 -11.44 -10.71 -0.47
C GLY A 156 -12.21 -11.94 0.04
N VAL A 157 -12.95 -11.74 1.14
CA VAL A 157 -13.81 -12.75 1.76
C VAL A 157 -15.24 -12.23 1.77
N GLY A 158 -16.19 -13.07 1.38
CA GLY A 158 -17.61 -12.81 1.34
C GLY A 158 -18.40 -13.63 2.38
N THR A 159 -19.72 -13.61 2.21
CA THR A 159 -20.65 -14.28 3.11
C THR A 159 -20.29 -15.75 3.35
N GLY A 160 -20.42 -16.19 4.59
CA GLY A 160 -20.09 -17.57 4.98
C GLY A 160 -18.60 -17.91 4.92
N TRP A 161 -17.70 -16.90 5.00
CA TRP A 161 -16.26 -17.08 4.89
C TRP A 161 -15.79 -17.59 3.51
N THR A 162 -16.57 -17.30 2.46
CA THR A 162 -16.21 -17.66 1.10
C THR A 162 -15.08 -16.75 0.60
N PHE A 163 -13.92 -17.34 0.31
CA PHE A 163 -12.82 -16.63 -0.35
C PHE A 163 -13.19 -16.38 -1.81
N LEU A 164 -13.05 -15.15 -2.26
CA LEU A 164 -13.53 -14.71 -3.57
C LEU A 164 -12.41 -14.72 -4.61
N ARG A 165 -12.72 -15.28 -5.78
CA ARG A 165 -11.93 -15.08 -7.00
C ARG A 165 -12.55 -14.06 -7.93
N SER A 166 -13.79 -13.64 -7.62
CA SER A 166 -14.51 -12.66 -8.41
C SER A 166 -13.88 -11.27 -8.34
N ALA A 167 -14.07 -10.51 -9.40
CA ALA A 167 -13.76 -9.11 -9.47
C ALA A 167 -14.91 -8.35 -10.11
N GLU A 168 -15.00 -7.06 -9.79
CA GLU A 168 -16.05 -6.18 -10.28
C GLU A 168 -15.52 -4.77 -10.55
N LEU A 169 -16.10 -4.09 -11.50
CA LEU A 169 -15.85 -2.69 -11.80
C LEU A 169 -17.01 -1.84 -11.28
N TYR A 170 -16.66 -0.88 -10.43
CA TYR A 170 -17.60 0.14 -9.97
C TYR A 170 -17.38 1.44 -10.74
N ASP A 171 -18.45 2.01 -11.23
CA ASP A 171 -18.47 3.32 -11.89
C ASP A 171 -18.99 4.39 -10.91
N PRO A 172 -18.12 5.30 -10.42
CA PRO A 172 -18.53 6.35 -9.50
C PRO A 172 -19.48 7.39 -10.08
N ALA A 173 -19.56 7.49 -11.40
CA ALA A 173 -20.48 8.43 -12.07
C ALA A 173 -21.93 7.94 -12.06
N THR A 174 -22.11 6.62 -12.18
CA THR A 174 -23.45 6.00 -12.24
C THR A 174 -23.84 5.31 -10.93
N GLY A 175 -22.90 5.03 -10.04
CA GLY A 175 -23.10 4.26 -8.81
C GLY A 175 -23.33 2.76 -9.04
N ARG A 176 -22.99 2.23 -10.22
CA ARG A 176 -23.21 0.83 -10.60
C ARG A 176 -21.93 0.02 -10.52
N SER A 177 -22.08 -1.23 -10.05
CA SER A 177 -21.05 -2.27 -10.13
C SER A 177 -21.44 -3.32 -11.17
N GLU A 178 -20.45 -3.84 -11.88
CA GLU A 178 -20.62 -4.94 -12.83
C GLU A 178 -19.54 -5.99 -12.61
N GLU A 179 -19.87 -7.27 -12.68
CA GLU A 179 -18.90 -8.34 -12.66
C GLU A 179 -18.01 -8.30 -13.89
N VAL A 180 -16.74 -8.68 -13.69
CA VAL A 180 -15.77 -8.89 -14.77
C VAL A 180 -15.19 -10.29 -14.68
N GLY A 181 -14.20 -10.62 -15.54
CA GLY A 181 -13.54 -11.91 -15.46
C GLY A 181 -12.97 -12.19 -14.06
N SER A 182 -13.02 -13.45 -13.65
CA SER A 182 -12.50 -13.88 -12.34
C SER A 182 -11.01 -14.22 -12.39
N MET A 183 -10.33 -14.07 -11.27
CA MET A 183 -8.99 -14.62 -11.05
C MET A 183 -9.01 -16.16 -11.13
N SER A 184 -7.87 -16.77 -11.38
CA SER A 184 -7.72 -18.24 -11.42
C SER A 184 -7.97 -18.88 -10.07
N VAL A 185 -7.60 -18.22 -8.97
CA VAL A 185 -7.77 -18.68 -7.59
C VAL A 185 -8.42 -17.61 -6.72
N PRO A 186 -9.21 -18.01 -5.70
CA PRO A 186 -9.74 -17.06 -4.72
C PRO A 186 -8.61 -16.55 -3.82
N ARG A 187 -8.60 -15.25 -3.51
CA ARG A 187 -7.52 -14.67 -2.70
C ARG A 187 -7.97 -13.51 -1.81
N GLU A 188 -7.49 -13.54 -0.57
CA GLU A 188 -7.50 -12.45 0.40
C GLU A 188 -6.06 -12.07 0.76
N SER A 189 -5.83 -10.88 1.30
CA SER A 189 -4.50 -10.41 1.73
C SER A 189 -3.44 -10.49 0.62
N HIS A 190 -3.89 -10.34 -0.61
CA HIS A 190 -3.10 -10.12 -1.82
C HIS A 190 -2.87 -8.62 -2.03
N THR A 191 -2.01 -8.26 -2.95
CA THR A 191 -1.84 -6.87 -3.39
C THR A 191 -2.36 -6.67 -4.80
N ALA A 192 -2.79 -5.43 -5.10
CA ALA A 192 -3.19 -4.97 -6.42
C ALA A 192 -2.47 -3.67 -6.73
N THR A 193 -1.62 -3.68 -7.75
CA THR A 193 -0.81 -2.54 -8.15
C THR A 193 -1.18 -2.10 -9.56
N LEU A 194 -1.61 -0.84 -9.73
CA LEU A 194 -1.82 -0.25 -11.04
C LEU A 194 -0.46 -0.05 -11.72
N LEU A 195 -0.27 -0.64 -12.89
CA LEU A 195 0.92 -0.48 -13.70
C LEU A 195 0.77 0.72 -14.65
N ARG A 196 1.88 1.33 -15.07
CA ARG A 196 1.90 2.46 -16.01
C ARG A 196 1.12 2.23 -17.30
N GLY A 197 1.01 0.97 -17.73
CA GLY A 197 0.17 0.58 -18.88
C GLY A 197 -1.33 0.52 -18.61
N GLY A 198 -1.79 0.90 -17.40
CA GLY A 198 -3.20 0.88 -17.00
C GLY A 198 -3.74 -0.50 -16.64
N GLN A 199 -2.92 -1.54 -16.68
CA GLN A 199 -3.25 -2.89 -16.20
C GLN A 199 -3.03 -2.98 -14.69
N VAL A 200 -3.66 -3.95 -14.01
CA VAL A 200 -3.52 -4.15 -12.57
C VAL A 200 -2.85 -5.48 -12.29
N LEU A 201 -1.70 -5.45 -11.62
CA LEU A 201 -0.97 -6.62 -11.16
C LEU A 201 -1.51 -7.08 -9.82
N ILE A 202 -1.99 -8.32 -9.75
CA ILE A 202 -2.44 -8.99 -8.52
C ILE A 202 -1.35 -9.98 -8.10
N VAL A 203 -0.91 -9.93 -6.84
CA VAL A 203 0.20 -10.77 -6.37
C VAL A 203 -0.14 -11.48 -5.07
N GLY A 204 0.17 -12.78 -4.99
CA GLY A 204 0.13 -13.55 -3.75
C GLY A 204 -1.26 -13.65 -3.11
N GLY A 205 -1.28 -13.53 -1.78
CA GLY A 205 -2.50 -13.73 -0.99
C GLY A 205 -2.72 -15.17 -0.59
N HIS A 206 -3.90 -15.47 -0.05
CA HIS A 206 -4.24 -16.82 0.43
C HIS A 206 -5.73 -17.09 0.30
N ARG A 207 -6.08 -18.38 0.40
CA ARG A 207 -7.43 -18.85 0.74
C ARG A 207 -7.36 -19.74 1.97
N GLY A 208 -8.52 -20.01 2.56
CA GLY A 208 -8.62 -20.88 3.74
C GLY A 208 -8.09 -20.22 5.01
N ARG A 209 -8.22 -20.95 6.12
CA ARG A 209 -7.79 -20.48 7.43
C ARG A 209 -7.17 -21.64 8.21
N ARG A 210 -6.23 -21.35 9.10
CA ARG A 210 -5.56 -22.32 9.96
C ARG A 210 -4.94 -23.46 9.12
N GLN A 211 -5.37 -24.70 9.34
CA GLN A 211 -4.82 -25.89 8.67
C GLN A 211 -5.11 -25.93 7.17
N ASP A 212 -6.24 -25.32 6.75
CA ASP A 212 -6.69 -25.27 5.35
C ASP A 212 -6.14 -24.06 4.60
N MET A 213 -5.24 -23.29 5.22
CA MET A 213 -4.66 -22.11 4.58
C MET A 213 -3.73 -22.55 3.44
N GLU A 214 -4.00 -22.01 2.26
CA GLU A 214 -3.16 -22.12 1.08
C GLU A 214 -2.67 -20.72 0.69
N VAL A 215 -1.36 -20.48 0.71
CA VAL A 215 -0.73 -19.22 0.38
C VAL A 215 -0.15 -19.29 -1.02
N TYR A 216 -0.38 -18.26 -1.81
CA TYR A 216 -0.04 -18.25 -3.21
C TYR A 216 1.28 -17.55 -3.51
N SER A 217 2.03 -18.14 -4.43
CA SER A 217 3.14 -17.49 -5.13
C SER A 217 2.72 -16.92 -6.49
N SER A 218 1.54 -17.28 -7.00
CA SER A 218 1.06 -16.86 -8.31
C SER A 218 0.72 -15.39 -8.37
N ALA A 219 0.96 -14.79 -9.54
CA ALA A 219 0.51 -13.45 -9.88
C ALA A 219 -0.36 -13.48 -11.14
N GLU A 220 -1.27 -12.50 -11.23
CA GLU A 220 -2.17 -12.32 -12.37
C GLU A 220 -2.23 -10.85 -12.76
N ILE A 221 -2.47 -10.56 -14.03
CA ILE A 221 -2.72 -9.21 -14.53
C ILE A 221 -4.16 -9.11 -15.01
N PHE A 222 -4.89 -8.11 -14.48
CA PHE A 222 -6.16 -7.68 -15.02
C PHE A 222 -5.94 -6.65 -16.13
N SER A 223 -6.60 -6.87 -17.27
CA SER A 223 -6.64 -5.91 -18.36
C SER A 223 -8.03 -5.22 -18.42
N PRO A 224 -8.08 -3.89 -18.20
CA PRO A 224 -9.35 -3.15 -18.30
C PRO A 224 -10.02 -3.22 -19.68
N GLN A 225 -9.22 -3.34 -20.75
CA GLN A 225 -9.71 -3.42 -22.14
C GLN A 225 -10.45 -4.73 -22.42
N SER A 226 -9.85 -5.86 -22.02
CA SER A 226 -10.48 -7.19 -22.20
C SER A 226 -11.38 -7.58 -21.03
N ARG A 227 -11.31 -6.88 -19.90
CA ARG A 227 -11.98 -7.19 -18.63
C ARG A 227 -11.67 -8.59 -18.11
N ARG A 228 -10.46 -9.10 -18.35
CA ARG A 228 -10.04 -10.46 -17.99
C ARG A 228 -8.70 -10.46 -17.28
N PHE A 229 -8.49 -11.53 -16.49
CA PHE A 229 -7.22 -11.84 -15.88
C PHE A 229 -6.41 -12.79 -16.77
N ARG A 230 -5.09 -12.66 -16.69
CA ARG A 230 -4.13 -13.60 -17.29
C ARG A 230 -2.98 -13.85 -16.31
N PRO A 231 -2.30 -14.99 -16.37
CA PRO A 231 -1.10 -15.23 -15.55
C PRO A 231 -0.03 -14.16 -15.77
N ALA A 232 0.71 -13.83 -14.69
CA ALA A 232 1.76 -12.80 -14.69
C ALA A 232 3.03 -13.26 -13.96
N GLY A 233 3.35 -14.55 -14.03
CA GLY A 233 4.53 -15.12 -13.38
C GLY A 233 4.27 -15.61 -11.97
N THR A 234 5.37 -15.93 -11.27
CA THR A 234 5.33 -16.60 -9.97
C THR A 234 6.45 -16.06 -9.09
N LEU A 235 6.11 -15.67 -7.86
CA LEU A 235 7.08 -15.33 -6.80
C LEU A 235 7.96 -16.53 -6.46
N GLY A 236 9.21 -16.31 -6.11
CA GLY A 236 10.08 -17.33 -5.55
C GLY A 236 9.63 -17.80 -4.15
N THR A 237 8.85 -16.97 -3.43
CA THR A 237 8.31 -17.29 -2.11
C THR A 237 6.84 -16.93 -2.04
N ALA A 238 5.97 -17.93 -1.80
CA ALA A 238 4.55 -17.71 -1.55
C ALA A 238 4.35 -16.81 -0.33
N ARG A 239 3.51 -15.79 -0.46
CA ARG A 239 3.30 -14.79 0.61
C ARG A 239 1.90 -14.19 0.61
N HIS A 240 1.44 -13.86 1.81
CA HIS A 240 0.23 -13.07 2.04
C HIS A 240 0.47 -11.97 3.09
N LYS A 241 -0.45 -11.03 3.23
CA LYS A 241 -0.32 -9.88 4.16
C LYS A 241 0.98 -9.08 3.97
N HIS A 242 1.49 -9.13 2.75
CA HIS A 242 2.61 -8.36 2.22
C HIS A 242 2.13 -7.01 1.66
N ASP A 243 3.05 -6.19 1.22
CA ASP A 243 2.76 -4.97 0.46
C ASP A 243 3.41 -5.01 -0.91
N ALA A 244 2.98 -4.12 -1.82
CA ALA A 244 3.58 -3.97 -3.14
C ALA A 244 3.41 -2.54 -3.66
N VAL A 245 4.49 -1.98 -4.23
CA VAL A 245 4.50 -0.63 -4.80
C VAL A 245 5.20 -0.60 -6.15
N GLU A 246 4.69 0.22 -7.08
CA GLU A 246 5.39 0.48 -8.34
C GLU A 246 6.57 1.43 -8.10
N LEU A 247 7.75 1.02 -8.55
CA LEU A 247 8.98 1.80 -8.47
C LEU A 247 9.04 2.87 -9.56
N ALA A 248 9.97 3.83 -9.40
CA ALA A 248 10.18 4.91 -10.37
C ALA A 248 10.54 4.41 -11.79
N ASP A 249 11.05 3.20 -11.96
CA ASP A 249 11.38 2.59 -13.24
C ASP A 249 10.24 1.73 -13.84
N GLY A 250 9.09 1.64 -13.15
CA GLY A 250 7.90 0.89 -13.55
C GLY A 250 7.90 -0.58 -13.15
N ARG A 251 8.94 -1.06 -12.46
CA ARG A 251 8.93 -2.39 -11.82
C ARG A 251 8.10 -2.34 -10.54
N VAL A 252 7.66 -3.50 -10.04
CA VAL A 252 6.89 -3.57 -8.80
C VAL A 252 7.70 -4.28 -7.73
N LEU A 253 7.92 -3.61 -6.61
CA LEU A 253 8.56 -4.18 -5.42
C LEU A 253 7.51 -4.81 -4.51
N VAL A 254 7.63 -6.12 -4.27
CA VAL A 254 6.79 -6.90 -3.35
C VAL A 254 7.56 -7.11 -2.05
N ILE A 255 6.97 -6.77 -0.91
CA ILE A 255 7.69 -6.54 0.36
C ILE A 255 7.07 -7.34 1.49
N GLY A 256 7.89 -8.11 2.22
CA GLY A 256 7.48 -8.75 3.46
C GLY A 256 6.40 -9.82 3.29
N GLY A 257 5.46 -9.86 4.23
CA GLY A 257 4.40 -10.85 4.31
C GLY A 257 4.73 -12.01 5.24
N ALA A 258 3.91 -13.06 5.19
CA ALA A 258 4.06 -14.26 6.02
C ALA A 258 3.84 -15.54 5.22
N ASP A 259 4.25 -16.66 5.83
CA ASP A 259 3.99 -18.02 5.38
C ASP A 259 2.58 -18.50 5.75
N ARG A 260 2.23 -19.71 5.33
CA ARG A 260 0.93 -20.35 5.62
C ARG A 260 0.62 -20.52 7.11
N SER A 261 1.62 -20.47 7.97
CA SER A 261 1.42 -20.68 9.42
C SER A 261 1.13 -19.38 10.17
N ASP A 262 1.29 -18.22 9.53
CA ASP A 262 1.31 -16.89 10.18
C ASP A 262 2.33 -16.80 11.32
N ARG A 263 3.41 -17.59 11.27
CA ARG A 263 4.47 -17.64 12.29
C ARG A 263 5.83 -17.21 11.75
N VAL A 264 6.06 -17.43 10.45
CA VAL A 264 7.28 -17.00 9.77
C VAL A 264 6.96 -15.74 8.97
N TYR A 265 7.53 -14.62 9.40
CA TYR A 265 7.39 -13.34 8.72
C TYR A 265 8.61 -13.09 7.84
N TYR A 266 8.40 -12.43 6.70
CA TYR A 266 9.45 -12.22 5.73
C TYR A 266 10.06 -10.82 5.84
N ARG A 267 11.41 -10.79 5.78
CA ARG A 267 12.18 -9.58 5.51
C ARG A 267 12.60 -9.47 4.03
N THR A 268 12.31 -10.49 3.25
CA THR A 268 12.66 -10.55 1.84
C THR A 268 11.72 -9.73 0.99
N THR A 269 12.26 -9.24 -0.13
CA THR A 269 11.48 -8.60 -1.19
C THR A 269 11.72 -9.33 -2.50
N GLU A 270 10.79 -9.15 -3.43
CA GLU A 270 10.90 -9.60 -4.81
C GLU A 270 10.47 -8.46 -5.75
N ILE A 271 11.09 -8.38 -6.92
CA ILE A 271 10.83 -7.32 -7.89
C ILE A 271 10.22 -7.96 -9.14
N TYR A 272 9.03 -7.52 -9.50
CA TYR A 272 8.38 -7.89 -10.76
C TYR A 272 8.76 -6.92 -11.87
N ASP A 273 9.23 -7.43 -13.01
CA ASP A 273 9.43 -6.64 -14.21
C ASP A 273 8.26 -6.88 -15.20
N PRO A 274 7.40 -5.87 -15.44
CA PRO A 274 6.25 -6.03 -16.34
C PRO A 274 6.64 -6.24 -17.80
N ARG A 275 7.89 -5.95 -18.21
CA ARG A 275 8.38 -6.18 -19.59
C ARG A 275 8.68 -7.64 -19.85
N THR A 276 9.15 -8.36 -18.84
CA THR A 276 9.51 -9.80 -18.95
C THR A 276 8.46 -10.72 -18.35
N GLY A 277 7.60 -10.20 -17.44
CA GLY A 277 6.65 -10.97 -16.67
C GLY A 277 7.31 -11.84 -15.59
N GLN A 278 8.55 -11.53 -15.19
CA GLN A 278 9.33 -12.33 -14.25
C GLN A 278 9.48 -11.63 -12.91
N PHE A 279 9.60 -12.44 -11.85
CA PHE A 279 10.00 -12.02 -10.53
C PHE A 279 11.47 -12.34 -10.29
N GLU A 280 12.20 -11.43 -9.70
CA GLU A 280 13.58 -11.62 -9.25
C GLU A 280 13.71 -11.23 -7.78
N ARG A 281 14.74 -11.77 -7.10
CA ARG A 281 15.00 -11.44 -5.70
C ARG A 281 15.43 -9.98 -5.58
N GLY A 282 14.74 -9.24 -4.70
CA GLY A 282 15.10 -7.87 -4.32
C GLY A 282 15.97 -7.81 -3.05
N PRO A 283 16.36 -6.60 -2.62
CA PRO A 283 17.09 -6.37 -1.38
C PRO A 283 16.24 -6.77 -0.15
N SER A 284 16.90 -7.21 0.92
CA SER A 284 16.20 -7.61 2.14
C SER A 284 16.19 -6.49 3.16
N MET A 285 15.05 -6.30 3.84
CA MET A 285 14.92 -5.46 5.04
C MET A 285 15.75 -6.03 6.21
N ALA A 286 16.05 -5.21 7.19
CA ALA A 286 16.62 -5.66 8.46
C ALA A 286 15.57 -6.40 9.29
N SER A 287 14.33 -5.90 9.31
CA SER A 287 13.20 -6.46 10.08
C SER A 287 12.22 -7.22 9.20
N ALA A 288 11.75 -8.37 9.68
CA ALA A 288 10.62 -9.07 9.06
C ALA A 288 9.30 -8.35 9.35
N ARG A 289 8.40 -8.28 8.36
CA ARG A 289 7.16 -7.51 8.44
C ARG A 289 6.00 -8.24 7.77
N TYR A 290 4.83 -8.15 8.39
CA TYR A 290 3.58 -8.67 7.85
C TYR A 290 2.37 -7.83 8.31
N LYS A 291 1.21 -8.00 7.66
CA LYS A 291 0.02 -7.15 7.85
C LYS A 291 0.34 -5.68 7.59
N ILE A 292 1.04 -5.45 6.49
CA ILE A 292 1.62 -4.16 6.09
C ILE A 292 1.02 -3.62 4.78
N ALA A 293 -0.07 -4.21 4.28
CA ALA A 293 -0.71 -3.75 3.05
C ALA A 293 -1.03 -2.24 3.12
N GLY A 294 -0.59 -1.49 2.11
CA GLY A 294 -0.77 -0.05 2.01
C GLY A 294 0.08 0.78 2.97
N THR A 295 1.14 0.20 3.58
CA THR A 295 2.03 0.92 4.51
C THR A 295 3.41 1.22 3.95
N THR A 296 3.59 0.94 2.67
CA THR A 296 4.82 1.24 1.91
C THR A 296 4.57 2.40 0.97
N ILE A 297 5.45 3.39 0.99
CA ILE A 297 5.30 4.63 0.21
C ILE A 297 6.54 4.84 -0.67
N VAL A 298 6.33 5.11 -1.94
CA VAL A 298 7.38 5.64 -2.83
C VAL A 298 7.45 7.15 -2.64
N LEU A 299 8.59 7.62 -2.18
CA LEU A 299 8.86 9.04 -1.93
C LEU A 299 9.13 9.81 -3.23
N PRO A 300 9.05 11.15 -3.24
CA PRO A 300 9.27 11.96 -4.45
C PRO A 300 10.63 11.77 -5.12
N ASP A 301 11.65 11.35 -4.37
CA ASP A 301 12.99 11.06 -4.89
C ASP A 301 13.17 9.60 -5.36
N GLY A 302 12.10 8.81 -5.35
CA GLY A 302 12.09 7.41 -5.77
C GLY A 302 12.53 6.40 -4.71
N ARG A 303 12.94 6.86 -3.51
CA ARG A 303 13.19 5.96 -2.37
C ARG A 303 11.87 5.36 -1.87
N VAL A 304 11.96 4.18 -1.25
CA VAL A 304 10.78 3.48 -0.75
C VAL A 304 10.82 3.41 0.78
N LEU A 305 9.82 4.01 1.42
CA LEU A 305 9.66 4.00 2.87
C LEU A 305 8.71 2.87 3.28
N VAL A 306 9.18 1.96 4.15
CA VAL A 306 8.37 0.90 4.77
C VAL A 306 8.18 1.25 6.25
N THR A 307 6.94 1.56 6.64
CA THR A 307 6.68 2.19 7.94
C THR A 307 6.28 1.23 9.04
N SER A 308 5.43 0.24 8.73
CA SER A 308 4.69 -0.57 9.71
C SER A 308 5.20 -2.01 9.81
N GLY A 309 4.63 -2.81 10.73
CA GLY A 309 5.00 -4.21 10.95
C GLY A 309 6.30 -4.41 11.74
N ALA A 310 7.03 -3.35 12.06
CA ALA A 310 8.18 -3.32 12.97
C ALA A 310 8.22 -1.98 13.71
N LYS A 311 8.99 -1.89 14.81
CA LYS A 311 9.16 -0.63 15.57
C LYS A 311 9.91 0.43 14.78
N THR A 312 10.89 0.02 13.99
CA THR A 312 11.72 0.91 13.18
C THR A 312 11.29 0.87 11.74
N ALA A 313 11.00 2.01 11.13
CA ALA A 313 10.78 2.11 9.70
C ALA A 313 12.10 1.95 8.93
N GLU A 314 12.00 1.50 7.69
CA GLU A 314 13.17 1.32 6.83
C GLU A 314 12.97 2.03 5.49
N LEU A 315 14.02 2.61 4.99
CA LEU A 315 14.08 3.34 3.73
C LEU A 315 14.95 2.59 2.74
N LEU A 316 14.39 2.17 1.62
CA LEU A 316 15.11 1.57 0.51
C LEU A 316 15.61 2.66 -0.44
N ASP A 317 16.91 2.71 -0.65
CA ASP A 317 17.50 3.35 -1.81
C ASP A 317 17.52 2.32 -2.95
N ALA A 318 16.60 2.47 -3.90
CA ALA A 318 16.46 1.52 -5.00
C ALA A 318 17.67 1.52 -5.93
N ALA A 319 18.38 2.64 -6.06
CA ALA A 319 19.59 2.75 -6.88
C ALA A 319 20.79 2.02 -6.23
N GLN A 320 20.86 2.02 -4.91
CA GLN A 320 21.91 1.33 -4.15
C GLN A 320 21.50 -0.12 -3.79
N GLY A 321 20.23 -0.48 -3.91
CA GLY A 321 19.70 -1.79 -3.54
C GLY A 321 19.81 -2.10 -2.04
N GLN A 322 19.72 -1.09 -1.16
CA GLN A 322 19.92 -1.24 0.27
C GLN A 322 18.83 -0.58 1.10
N PHE A 323 18.38 -1.28 2.14
CA PHE A 323 17.54 -0.73 3.19
C PHE A 323 18.38 -0.10 4.29
N ARG A 324 17.92 1.04 4.81
CA ARG A 324 18.50 1.72 5.97
C ARG A 324 17.42 2.04 6.98
N ALA A 325 17.74 1.91 8.26
CA ALA A 325 16.84 2.28 9.34
C ALA A 325 16.59 3.80 9.37
N VAL A 326 15.32 4.17 9.57
CA VAL A 326 14.91 5.55 9.82
C VAL A 326 15.00 5.84 11.32
N ARG A 327 15.50 7.02 11.70
CA ARG A 327 15.54 7.42 13.10
C ARG A 327 14.15 7.62 13.71
N GLY A 328 14.08 7.50 15.06
CA GLY A 328 12.82 7.46 15.77
C GLY A 328 12.12 6.13 15.57
N GLY A 329 10.81 6.09 15.62
CA GLY A 329 10.08 4.85 15.40
C GLY A 329 8.69 4.86 16.00
N LEU A 330 8.04 3.72 15.85
CA LEU A 330 6.73 3.43 16.42
C LEU A 330 6.91 2.79 17.81
N PRO A 331 5.92 2.91 18.70
CA PRO A 331 6.01 2.32 20.05
C PRO A 331 6.07 0.79 20.03
N ALA A 332 5.50 0.19 19.01
CA ALA A 332 5.41 -1.25 18.78
C ALA A 332 5.49 -1.59 17.28
N ALA A 333 5.52 -2.87 16.97
CA ALA A 333 5.33 -3.36 15.60
C ALA A 333 3.85 -3.25 15.22
N LEU A 334 3.40 -2.05 14.87
CA LEU A 334 1.99 -1.80 14.56
C LEU A 334 1.59 -2.52 13.26
N ARG A 335 0.51 -3.31 13.35
CA ARG A 335 -0.10 -4.06 12.26
C ARG A 335 -1.42 -3.44 11.87
N PHE A 336 -1.80 -3.54 10.59
CA PHE A 336 -3.01 -2.89 10.07
C PHE A 336 -3.11 -1.40 10.46
N ALA A 337 -1.95 -0.73 10.57
CA ALA A 337 -1.89 0.72 10.57
C ALA A 337 -2.28 1.24 9.18
N ALA A 338 -2.75 2.48 9.11
CA ALA A 338 -2.96 3.14 7.83
C ALA A 338 -1.91 4.23 7.60
N VAL A 339 -1.54 4.42 6.34
CA VAL A 339 -0.45 5.33 5.95
C VAL A 339 -0.90 6.19 4.78
N ALA A 340 -0.54 7.45 4.83
CA ALA A 340 -0.82 8.40 3.76
C ALA A 340 0.38 9.32 3.50
N SER A 341 0.68 9.56 2.23
CA SER A 341 1.66 10.57 1.82
C SER A 341 1.04 11.97 1.77
N LEU A 342 1.77 12.97 2.25
CA LEU A 342 1.41 14.37 2.15
C LEU A 342 2.06 15.01 0.92
N ARG A 343 1.50 16.14 0.49
CA ARG A 343 2.19 17.00 -0.47
C ARG A 343 3.54 17.43 0.10
N GLY A 344 4.60 17.26 -0.68
CA GLY A 344 5.98 17.57 -0.23
C GLY A 344 6.75 16.35 0.27
N GLY A 345 6.13 15.15 0.34
CA GLY A 345 6.80 13.88 0.60
C GLY A 345 6.78 13.41 2.05
N ASP A 346 6.28 14.19 2.99
CA ASP A 346 6.05 13.72 4.36
C ASP A 346 5.04 12.57 4.35
N VAL A 347 5.17 11.64 5.32
CA VAL A 347 4.29 10.48 5.44
C VAL A 347 3.70 10.41 6.84
N VAL A 348 2.38 10.22 6.91
CA VAL A 348 1.65 10.08 8.16
C VAL A 348 1.24 8.64 8.35
N ILE A 349 1.48 8.12 9.55
CA ILE A 349 1.17 6.77 9.99
C ILE A 349 0.13 6.88 11.11
N THR A 350 -0.94 6.11 11.04
CA THR A 350 -2.03 6.21 12.02
C THR A 350 -2.48 4.85 12.54
N GLY A 351 -2.83 4.79 13.82
CA GLY A 351 -3.47 3.63 14.42
C GLY A 351 -2.66 2.34 14.33
N GLY A 352 -3.34 1.24 14.00
CA GLY A 352 -2.77 -0.11 14.03
C GLY A 352 -2.92 -0.77 15.40
N TYR A 353 -2.53 -2.03 15.51
CA TYR A 353 -2.47 -2.74 16.78
C TYR A 353 -1.11 -3.42 17.02
N ASP A 354 -0.75 -3.60 18.29
CA ASP A 354 0.50 -4.21 18.72
C ASP A 354 0.41 -5.75 18.85
N ASP A 355 1.47 -6.38 19.37
CA ASP A 355 1.51 -7.83 19.57
C ASP A 355 0.52 -8.34 20.63
N ALA A 356 0.05 -7.49 21.52
CA ALA A 356 -0.99 -7.78 22.52
C ALA A 356 -2.42 -7.49 22.01
N ASN A 357 -2.55 -7.08 20.75
CA ASN A 357 -3.76 -6.61 20.07
C ASN A 357 -4.35 -5.31 20.63
N HIS A 358 -3.59 -4.51 21.37
CA HIS A 358 -4.04 -3.18 21.76
C HIS A 358 -4.03 -2.25 20.55
N THR A 359 -5.19 -1.67 20.26
CA THR A 359 -5.32 -0.69 19.17
C THR A 359 -4.76 0.67 19.56
N SER A 360 -4.14 1.35 18.61
CA SER A 360 -3.45 2.62 18.85
C SER A 360 -4.28 3.84 18.47
N THR A 361 -4.14 4.90 19.27
CA THR A 361 -4.61 6.26 18.94
C THR A 361 -3.50 7.12 18.31
N GLY A 362 -2.30 6.59 18.12
CA GLY A 362 -1.16 7.40 17.71
C GLY A 362 -1.27 7.88 16.25
N VAL A 363 -0.74 9.08 16.04
CA VAL A 363 -0.45 9.66 14.73
C VAL A 363 1.04 10.00 14.72
N TRP A 364 1.77 9.42 13.77
CA TRP A 364 3.20 9.67 13.60
C TRP A 364 3.45 10.28 12.23
N ARG A 365 4.46 11.11 12.16
CA ARG A 365 4.89 11.76 10.92
C ARG A 365 6.35 11.43 10.64
N PHE A 366 6.61 10.93 9.44
CA PHE A 366 7.92 10.90 8.83
C PHE A 366 8.13 12.23 8.11
N GLU A 367 9.18 12.96 8.46
CA GLU A 367 9.54 14.21 7.81
C GLU A 367 10.48 13.92 6.64
N TYR A 368 9.99 14.21 5.42
CA TYR A 368 10.77 14.11 4.20
C TYR A 368 11.60 15.40 4.01
N ARG A 369 12.91 15.26 4.09
CA ARG A 369 13.86 16.40 3.93
C ARG A 369 15.03 16.02 3.03
#